data_569246388b82331808766ca1e0b3fd2c
#
_entry.id   569246388b82331808766ca1e0b3fd2c
#
_cell.length_a   1.000
_cell.length_b   1.000
_cell.length_c   1.000
_cell.angle_alpha   90.00
_cell.angle_beta   90.00
_cell.angle_gamma   90.00
#
_symmetry.space_group_name_H-M   'P 1'
#
loop_
_entity.id
_entity.type
_entity.pdbx_description
1 polymer ?
#
loop_
_entity_poly.entity_id
_entity_poly.type
_entity_poly.pdbx_seq_one_letter_code
_entity_poly.pdbx_strand_id
1 'polypeptide(L)'
;MNIISGEKWQDICHVGISKKEHTTFESSNTDSLWLDIDEFDFEFFNNPSLVYANSSLLNRFKPKLIESGFIDKLKKFKNPFDLILHQSDDSFDEAHKILFDIPNIKKIYSQNVNTTHERLIPIPIGLANSRWEWGDLDYFNSVISNDIPKTELVYFNFEIIGGQRKYWRPLCYAAGVRLNLNESKRLKFKEYVKDLARYKFCLSPEGNGIDCHRMWECLYLKIVPICHRNVVTEHFAKLFPIVLVDDWNAFKLSDLDGVYESADWSNYNLLDFDNFAKYLEI
;
A
#
# COMPACT_ATOMS: atom_id res chain seq x y z
N MET A 1 15.61 -9.29 -4.75
CA MET A 1 14.49 -9.13 -3.80
C MET A 1 13.19 -9.29 -4.57
N ASN A 2 12.26 -10.08 -4.07
CA ASN A 2 10.92 -10.19 -4.63
C ASN A 2 10.06 -9.04 -4.08
N ILE A 3 9.98 -7.94 -4.85
CA ILE A 3 9.38 -6.67 -4.39
C ILE A 3 7.87 -6.83 -4.21
N ILE A 4 7.31 -6.29 -3.10
CA ILE A 4 5.88 -6.24 -2.84
C ILE A 4 5.20 -5.31 -3.85
N SER A 5 4.19 -5.80 -4.55
CA SER A 5 3.33 -5.05 -5.47
C SER A 5 1.92 -5.63 -5.47
N GLY A 6 0.97 -4.92 -6.07
CA GLY A 6 -0.40 -5.42 -6.21
C GLY A 6 -0.48 -6.72 -7.00
N GLU A 7 0.40 -6.91 -7.99
CA GLU A 7 0.49 -8.13 -8.78
C GLU A 7 0.84 -9.35 -7.91
N LYS A 8 1.77 -9.17 -6.95
CA LYS A 8 2.18 -10.26 -6.05
C LYS A 8 1.06 -10.74 -5.15
N TRP A 9 0.23 -9.82 -4.65
CA TRP A 9 -0.95 -10.20 -3.88
C TRP A 9 -1.99 -10.95 -4.72
N GLN A 10 -2.06 -10.67 -6.02
CA GLN A 10 -2.90 -11.43 -6.95
C GLN A 10 -2.34 -12.84 -7.19
N ASP A 11 -1.03 -12.94 -7.42
CA ASP A 11 -0.36 -14.18 -7.82
C ASP A 11 -0.51 -15.32 -6.79
N ILE A 12 -0.63 -15.01 -5.50
CA ILE A 12 -0.81 -16.02 -4.45
C ILE A 12 -2.26 -16.50 -4.27
N CYS A 13 -3.23 -15.83 -4.91
CA CYS A 13 -4.64 -16.14 -4.77
C CYS A 13 -5.12 -17.07 -5.87
N HIS A 14 -5.96 -18.07 -5.53
CA HIS A 14 -6.57 -18.99 -6.48
C HIS A 14 -7.83 -18.42 -7.13
N VAL A 15 -8.47 -17.48 -6.44
CA VAL A 15 -9.70 -16.83 -6.90
C VAL A 15 -9.57 -15.31 -6.75
N GLY A 16 -9.86 -14.59 -7.81
CA GLY A 16 -9.95 -13.13 -7.80
C GLY A 16 -11.33 -12.64 -8.22
N ILE A 17 -11.83 -11.62 -7.54
CA ILE A 17 -13.14 -11.01 -7.79
C ILE A 17 -12.95 -9.54 -8.14
N SER A 18 -13.56 -9.09 -9.24
CA SER A 18 -13.53 -7.69 -9.65
C SER A 18 -14.73 -7.38 -10.55
N LYS A 19 -14.88 -6.11 -10.94
CA LYS A 19 -15.74 -5.72 -12.05
C LYS A 19 -14.95 -5.71 -13.34
N LYS A 20 -15.58 -6.07 -14.46
CA LYS A 20 -14.97 -6.08 -15.79
C LYS A 20 -14.31 -4.75 -16.18
N GLU A 21 -14.91 -3.64 -15.80
CA GLU A 21 -14.39 -2.29 -16.02
C GLU A 21 -13.15 -1.94 -15.17
N HIS A 22 -12.87 -2.74 -14.13
CA HIS A 22 -11.73 -2.61 -13.23
C HIS A 22 -10.74 -3.77 -13.39
N THR A 23 -10.96 -4.65 -14.37
CA THR A 23 -10.13 -5.82 -14.62
C THR A 23 -8.82 -5.44 -15.32
N THR A 24 -7.89 -4.99 -14.55
CA THR A 24 -6.49 -5.05 -14.93
C THR A 24 -5.85 -6.16 -14.11
N PHE A 25 -6.14 -7.40 -14.49
CA PHE A 25 -5.47 -8.55 -13.91
C PHE A 25 -4.15 -8.74 -14.63
N GLU A 26 -3.09 -8.61 -13.87
CA GLU A 26 -1.72 -8.77 -14.35
C GLU A 26 -1.04 -9.92 -13.58
N SER A 27 -1.87 -10.86 -13.07
CA SER A 27 -1.35 -12.06 -12.47
C SER A 27 -0.60 -12.87 -13.51
N SER A 28 0.64 -13.21 -13.24
CA SER A 28 1.41 -14.19 -14.00
C SER A 28 0.95 -15.63 -13.71
N ASN A 29 0.14 -15.82 -12.68
CA ASN A 29 -0.38 -17.12 -12.28
C ASN A 29 -1.57 -17.52 -13.18
N THR A 30 -1.30 -18.40 -14.15
CA THR A 30 -2.30 -18.93 -15.08
C THR A 30 -3.32 -19.87 -14.41
N ASP A 31 -3.05 -20.31 -13.18
CA ASP A 31 -3.92 -21.20 -12.41
C ASP A 31 -4.95 -20.42 -11.57
N SER A 32 -4.78 -19.10 -11.47
CA SER A 32 -5.73 -18.23 -10.80
C SER A 32 -6.98 -18.03 -11.65
N LEU A 33 -8.13 -18.22 -11.03
CA LEU A 33 -9.41 -17.99 -11.68
C LEU A 33 -9.94 -16.60 -11.34
N TRP A 34 -10.17 -15.79 -12.37
CA TRP A 34 -10.63 -14.41 -12.24
C TRP A 34 -12.10 -14.29 -12.60
N LEU A 35 -12.88 -13.68 -11.73
CA LEU A 35 -14.33 -13.66 -11.78
C LEU A 35 -14.83 -12.23 -11.88
N ASP A 36 -15.66 -11.95 -12.89
CA ASP A 36 -16.47 -10.76 -12.89
C ASP A 36 -17.59 -10.90 -11.86
N ILE A 37 -17.74 -9.89 -10.98
CA ILE A 37 -18.76 -9.93 -9.93
C ILE A 37 -20.17 -10.01 -10.50
N ASP A 38 -20.40 -9.49 -11.71
CA ASP A 38 -21.72 -9.44 -12.33
C ASP A 38 -22.07 -10.71 -13.13
N GLU A 39 -21.06 -11.40 -13.69
CA GLU A 39 -21.25 -12.51 -14.63
C GLU A 39 -21.10 -13.91 -14.00
N PHE A 40 -20.62 -14.01 -12.75
CA PHE A 40 -20.14 -15.30 -12.23
C PHE A 40 -21.10 -16.05 -11.29
N ASP A 41 -21.23 -17.38 -11.51
CA ASP A 41 -21.92 -18.30 -10.60
C ASP A 41 -20.91 -19.03 -9.70
N PHE A 42 -20.95 -18.68 -8.41
CA PHE A 42 -20.01 -19.17 -7.39
C PHE A 42 -20.24 -20.65 -6.98
N GLU A 43 -21.27 -21.30 -7.51
CA GLU A 43 -21.59 -22.69 -7.13
C GLU A 43 -20.53 -23.71 -7.61
N PHE A 44 -19.71 -23.33 -8.57
CA PHE A 44 -18.66 -24.20 -9.15
C PHE A 44 -17.33 -24.20 -8.40
N PHE A 45 -17.13 -23.33 -7.39
CA PHE A 45 -15.83 -23.24 -6.72
C PHE A 45 -15.77 -24.07 -5.45
N ASN A 46 -14.96 -25.11 -5.51
CA ASN A 46 -14.58 -25.91 -4.36
C ASN A 46 -13.48 -25.17 -3.57
N ASN A 47 -13.91 -24.40 -2.56
CA ASN A 47 -13.11 -24.10 -1.36
C ASN A 47 -11.76 -23.37 -1.56
N PRO A 48 -11.72 -22.14 -2.09
CA PRO A 48 -10.50 -21.35 -2.02
C PRO A 48 -10.18 -21.05 -0.54
N SER A 49 -8.93 -21.23 -0.14
CA SER A 49 -8.47 -20.82 1.19
C SER A 49 -8.11 -19.33 1.22
N LEU A 50 -7.79 -18.75 0.06
CA LEU A 50 -7.40 -17.36 -0.12
C LEU A 50 -8.12 -16.76 -1.34
N VAL A 51 -8.88 -15.70 -1.11
CA VAL A 51 -9.67 -14.99 -2.13
C VAL A 51 -9.16 -13.57 -2.27
N TYR A 52 -8.84 -13.17 -3.48
CA TYR A 52 -8.52 -11.79 -3.82
C TYR A 52 -9.78 -11.04 -4.27
N ALA A 53 -9.94 -9.80 -3.85
CA ALA A 53 -10.94 -8.91 -4.44
C ALA A 53 -10.35 -7.51 -4.66
N ASN A 54 -10.70 -6.90 -5.79
CA ASN A 54 -10.33 -5.51 -6.02
C ASN A 54 -11.06 -4.62 -4.99
N SER A 55 -10.32 -3.82 -4.25
CA SER A 55 -10.89 -3.00 -3.17
C SER A 55 -11.83 -1.89 -3.67
N SER A 56 -11.91 -1.62 -4.98
CA SER A 56 -12.95 -0.76 -5.56
C SER A 56 -14.37 -1.29 -5.32
N LEU A 57 -14.51 -2.59 -5.00
CA LEU A 57 -15.79 -3.19 -4.60
C LEU A 57 -16.30 -2.67 -3.25
N LEU A 58 -15.46 -2.03 -2.45
CA LEU A 58 -15.84 -1.32 -1.22
C LEU A 58 -16.59 -0.01 -1.51
N ASN A 59 -16.45 0.54 -2.72
CA ASN A 59 -17.26 1.61 -3.32
C ASN A 59 -17.44 2.90 -2.48
N ARG A 60 -16.38 3.64 -2.30
CA ARG A 60 -16.32 4.86 -1.48
C ARG A 60 -17.21 6.04 -1.92
N PHE A 61 -17.73 6.02 -3.17
CA PHE A 61 -18.45 7.17 -3.76
C PHE A 61 -19.97 7.01 -3.85
N LYS A 62 -20.52 5.85 -3.51
CA LYS A 62 -21.96 5.58 -3.61
C LYS A 62 -22.60 5.44 -2.24
N PRO A 63 -23.93 5.62 -2.12
CA PRO A 63 -24.65 5.43 -0.86
C PRO A 63 -24.52 4.02 -0.28
N LYS A 64 -24.20 3.03 -1.13
CA LYS A 64 -23.87 1.67 -0.73
C LYS A 64 -22.36 1.59 -0.60
N LEU A 65 -21.88 1.39 0.61
CA LEU A 65 -20.46 1.31 0.97
C LEU A 65 -19.75 0.06 0.42
N ILE A 66 -20.53 -0.93 -0.01
CA ILE A 66 -20.05 -2.17 -0.59
C ILE A 66 -20.86 -2.42 -1.86
N GLU A 67 -20.20 -2.85 -2.93
CA GLU A 67 -20.85 -3.11 -4.21
C GLU A 67 -21.97 -4.14 -4.06
N SER A 68 -23.11 -3.87 -4.74
CA SER A 68 -24.28 -4.73 -4.69
C SER A 68 -23.94 -6.15 -5.12
N GLY A 69 -24.33 -7.12 -4.30
CA GLY A 69 -24.07 -8.53 -4.55
C GLY A 69 -22.72 -9.06 -4.09
N PHE A 70 -21.73 -8.22 -3.76
CA PHE A 70 -20.41 -8.69 -3.31
C PHE A 70 -20.51 -9.53 -2.02
N ILE A 71 -21.23 -9.03 -1.00
CA ILE A 71 -21.46 -9.76 0.25
C ILE A 71 -22.19 -11.07 -0.02
N ASP A 72 -23.23 -11.06 -0.86
CA ASP A 72 -24.03 -12.28 -1.14
C ASP A 72 -23.21 -13.32 -1.89
N LYS A 73 -22.27 -12.89 -2.72
CA LYS A 73 -21.34 -13.78 -3.40
C LYS A 73 -20.31 -14.37 -2.43
N LEU A 74 -19.73 -13.59 -1.53
CA LEU A 74 -18.81 -14.07 -0.52
C LEU A 74 -19.48 -15.11 0.42
N LYS A 75 -20.77 -14.95 0.73
CA LYS A 75 -21.54 -15.92 1.53
C LYS A 75 -21.73 -17.29 0.85
N LYS A 76 -21.56 -17.37 -0.47
CA LYS A 76 -21.70 -18.65 -1.20
C LYS A 76 -20.48 -19.56 -1.02
N PHE A 77 -19.34 -19.06 -0.60
CA PHE A 77 -18.20 -19.92 -0.24
C PHE A 77 -18.55 -20.76 0.99
N LYS A 78 -18.41 -22.08 0.87
CA LYS A 78 -18.83 -23.04 1.92
C LYS A 78 -17.80 -23.22 3.01
N ASN A 79 -16.52 -23.10 2.66
CA ASN A 79 -15.41 -23.31 3.59
C ASN A 79 -14.80 -21.97 4.06
N PRO A 80 -14.15 -21.95 5.22
CA PRO A 80 -13.44 -20.79 5.70
C PRO A 80 -12.32 -20.36 4.76
N PHE A 81 -12.21 -19.03 4.52
CA PHE A 81 -11.20 -18.43 3.66
C PHE A 81 -10.69 -17.11 4.24
N ASP A 82 -9.54 -16.68 3.76
CA ASP A 82 -9.00 -15.35 3.99
C ASP A 82 -9.27 -14.47 2.77
N LEU A 83 -9.58 -13.18 3.00
CA LEU A 83 -9.89 -12.22 1.95
C LEU A 83 -8.79 -11.18 1.82
N ILE A 84 -8.21 -11.03 0.63
CA ILE A 84 -7.28 -9.95 0.28
C ILE A 84 -8.04 -8.86 -0.48
N LEU A 85 -7.97 -7.63 0.02
CA LEU A 85 -8.54 -6.44 -0.62
C LEU A 85 -7.41 -5.50 -1.05
N HIS A 86 -7.23 -5.34 -2.36
CA HIS A 86 -6.10 -4.58 -2.90
C HIS A 86 -6.43 -3.87 -4.23
N GLN A 87 -5.49 -3.08 -4.75
CA GLN A 87 -5.52 -2.46 -6.10
C GLN A 87 -6.61 -1.40 -6.33
N SER A 88 -6.97 -0.63 -5.32
CA SER A 88 -7.68 0.63 -5.52
C SER A 88 -7.29 1.66 -4.45
N ASP A 89 -7.68 2.91 -4.65
CA ASP A 89 -7.52 3.97 -3.65
C ASP A 89 -8.58 3.91 -2.54
N ASP A 90 -9.52 2.96 -2.63
CA ASP A 90 -10.61 2.83 -1.67
C ASP A 90 -10.09 2.27 -0.33
N SER A 91 -10.62 2.84 0.76
CA SER A 91 -10.24 2.47 2.11
C SER A 91 -11.20 1.46 2.70
N PHE A 92 -10.67 0.56 3.51
CA PHE A 92 -11.46 -0.23 4.43
C PHE A 92 -11.79 0.62 5.67
N ASP A 93 -13.02 1.14 5.73
CA ASP A 93 -13.50 2.00 6.79
C ASP A 93 -14.39 1.23 7.80
N GLU A 94 -14.85 1.92 8.84
CA GLU A 94 -15.72 1.37 9.89
C GLU A 94 -16.96 0.64 9.35
N ALA A 95 -17.58 1.21 8.30
CA ALA A 95 -18.79 0.63 7.71
C ALA A 95 -18.54 -0.71 6.99
N HIS A 96 -17.29 -1.00 6.61
CA HIS A 96 -16.93 -2.26 5.94
C HIS A 96 -16.76 -3.43 6.91
N LYS A 97 -16.80 -3.18 8.22
CA LYS A 97 -16.78 -4.23 9.25
C LYS A 97 -17.92 -5.24 9.14
N ILE A 98 -18.99 -4.88 8.43
CA ILE A 98 -20.07 -5.82 8.09
C ILE A 98 -19.57 -7.08 7.34
N LEU A 99 -18.42 -7.01 6.69
CA LEU A 99 -17.78 -8.18 6.08
C LEU A 99 -17.38 -9.25 7.11
N PHE A 100 -17.13 -8.86 8.35
CA PHE A 100 -16.85 -9.78 9.45
C PHE A 100 -18.07 -10.55 9.96
N ASP A 101 -19.29 -10.14 9.54
CA ASP A 101 -20.53 -10.87 9.81
C ASP A 101 -20.68 -12.08 8.86
N ILE A 102 -19.82 -12.21 7.85
CA ILE A 102 -19.77 -13.39 6.99
C ILE A 102 -18.99 -14.49 7.72
N PRO A 103 -19.65 -15.62 8.10
CA PRO A 103 -19.06 -16.61 9.01
C PRO A 103 -17.78 -17.26 8.47
N ASN A 104 -17.68 -17.36 7.14
CA ASN A 104 -16.58 -18.07 6.48
C ASN A 104 -15.34 -17.18 6.24
N ILE A 105 -15.41 -15.89 6.48
CA ILE A 105 -14.22 -15.02 6.44
C ILE A 105 -13.46 -15.15 7.76
N LYS A 106 -12.24 -15.71 7.70
CA LYS A 106 -11.34 -15.84 8.85
C LYS A 106 -10.63 -14.50 9.13
N LYS A 107 -9.89 -14.00 8.16
CA LYS A 107 -9.11 -12.76 8.21
C LYS A 107 -9.37 -11.94 6.95
N ILE A 108 -9.25 -10.62 7.05
CA ILE A 108 -9.22 -9.69 5.92
C ILE A 108 -7.88 -8.99 5.93
N TYR A 109 -7.15 -9.12 4.83
CA TYR A 109 -5.92 -8.40 4.54
C TYR A 109 -6.25 -7.27 3.59
N SER A 110 -6.01 -6.03 3.98
CA SER A 110 -6.39 -4.89 3.13
C SER A 110 -5.30 -3.82 3.08
N GLN A 111 -5.09 -3.28 1.89
CA GLN A 111 -4.43 -1.96 1.78
C GLN A 111 -5.40 -0.85 2.24
N ASN A 112 -4.89 0.35 2.47
CA ASN A 112 -5.71 1.53 2.78
C ASN A 112 -6.69 1.34 3.96
N VAL A 113 -6.25 0.66 5.03
CA VAL A 113 -7.08 0.42 6.23
C VAL A 113 -7.24 1.71 7.03
N ASN A 114 -8.49 2.11 7.31
CA ASN A 114 -8.84 3.31 8.08
C ASN A 114 -9.68 3.01 9.34
N THR A 115 -9.61 1.80 9.82
CA THR A 115 -10.24 1.34 11.07
C THR A 115 -9.44 0.17 11.63
N THR A 116 -9.79 -0.32 12.81
CA THR A 116 -9.14 -1.46 13.46
C THR A 116 -10.15 -2.56 13.77
N HIS A 117 -9.74 -3.81 13.59
CA HIS A 117 -10.49 -5.00 13.99
C HIS A 117 -9.50 -6.16 14.20
N GLU A 118 -9.77 -7.08 15.12
CA GLU A 118 -8.88 -8.22 15.43
C GLU A 118 -8.55 -9.12 14.23
N ARG A 119 -9.50 -9.21 13.27
CA ARG A 119 -9.36 -9.99 12.02
C ARG A 119 -8.98 -9.13 10.80
N LEU A 120 -8.69 -7.83 10.98
CA LEU A 120 -8.29 -6.91 9.90
C LEU A 120 -6.79 -6.65 9.99
N ILE A 121 -6.08 -7.02 8.94
CA ILE A 121 -4.63 -6.91 8.88
C ILE A 121 -4.24 -5.95 7.75
N PRO A 122 -3.60 -4.83 8.05
CA PRO A 122 -3.05 -3.95 7.02
C PRO A 122 -1.96 -4.66 6.22
N ILE A 123 -2.05 -4.58 4.89
CA ILE A 123 -1.02 -5.04 3.97
C ILE A 123 -0.51 -3.90 3.10
N PRO A 124 0.77 -3.93 2.70
CA PRO A 124 1.39 -2.87 1.92
C PRO A 124 0.82 -2.75 0.51
N ILE A 125 0.62 -1.51 0.05
CA ILE A 125 0.44 -1.26 -1.39
C ILE A 125 1.72 -1.65 -2.16
N GLY A 126 2.88 -1.51 -1.55
CA GLY A 126 4.17 -1.81 -2.15
C GLY A 126 4.55 -0.85 -3.27
N LEU A 127 5.36 -1.31 -4.24
CA LEU A 127 5.69 -0.54 -5.42
C LEU A 127 4.60 -0.64 -6.49
N ALA A 128 4.61 0.29 -7.41
CA ALA A 128 3.64 0.31 -8.52
C ALA A 128 3.78 -0.95 -9.38
N ASN A 129 2.64 -1.42 -9.91
CA ASN A 129 2.60 -2.57 -10.82
C ASN A 129 3.36 -2.30 -12.11
N SER A 130 3.85 -3.36 -12.73
CA SER A 130 4.71 -3.34 -13.93
C SER A 130 4.09 -2.62 -15.13
N ARG A 131 2.77 -2.56 -15.23
CA ARG A 131 2.04 -1.84 -16.29
C ARG A 131 2.21 -0.32 -16.27
N TRP A 132 2.58 0.24 -15.11
CA TRP A 132 2.75 1.67 -14.98
C TRP A 132 4.17 2.10 -15.36
N GLU A 133 4.31 3.28 -15.94
CA GLU A 133 5.62 3.85 -16.30
C GLU A 133 6.60 3.89 -15.09
N TRP A 134 6.07 4.01 -13.89
CA TRP A 134 6.83 4.02 -12.62
C TRP A 134 6.87 2.65 -11.92
N GLY A 135 6.52 1.56 -12.63
CA GLY A 135 6.53 0.18 -12.15
C GLY A 135 7.71 -0.66 -12.67
N ASP A 136 8.82 -0.05 -13.10
CA ASP A 136 10.02 -0.76 -13.54
C ASP A 136 10.77 -1.36 -12.34
N LEU A 137 10.28 -2.51 -11.86
CA LEU A 137 10.80 -3.19 -10.66
C LEU A 137 12.22 -3.69 -10.85
N ASP A 138 12.61 -4.09 -12.05
CA ASP A 138 13.98 -4.55 -12.35
C ASP A 138 14.97 -3.40 -12.19
N TYR A 139 14.61 -2.23 -12.74
CA TYR A 139 15.42 -1.05 -12.55
C TYR A 139 15.49 -0.65 -11.09
N PHE A 140 14.38 -0.68 -10.36
CA PHE A 140 14.35 -0.35 -8.94
C PHE A 140 15.24 -1.29 -8.12
N ASN A 141 15.18 -2.60 -8.36
CA ASN A 141 16.07 -3.60 -7.78
C ASN A 141 17.55 -3.31 -8.06
N SER A 142 17.86 -2.84 -9.28
CA SER A 142 19.24 -2.47 -9.64
C SER A 142 19.76 -1.30 -8.79
N VAL A 143 18.88 -0.33 -8.48
CA VAL A 143 19.26 0.81 -7.62
C VAL A 143 19.45 0.40 -6.16
N ILE A 144 18.59 -0.50 -5.64
CA ILE A 144 18.77 -1.09 -4.29
C ILE A 144 20.16 -1.74 -4.17
N SER A 145 20.57 -2.49 -5.20
CA SER A 145 21.82 -3.24 -5.20
C SER A 145 23.08 -2.36 -5.29
N ASN A 146 22.94 -1.10 -5.69
CA ASN A 146 24.08 -0.20 -5.91
C ASN A 146 24.53 0.55 -4.65
N ASP A 147 23.84 0.40 -3.52
CA ASP A 147 24.18 1.01 -2.22
C ASP A 147 24.59 2.49 -2.34
N ILE A 148 23.70 3.32 -2.87
CA ILE A 148 23.96 4.75 -3.14
C ILE A 148 24.16 5.50 -1.81
N PRO A 149 25.29 6.24 -1.62
CA PRO A 149 25.53 6.98 -0.39
C PRO A 149 24.47 8.05 -0.11
N LYS A 150 24.04 8.15 1.14
CA LYS A 150 23.08 9.15 1.63
C LYS A 150 23.80 10.48 1.88
N THR A 151 23.80 11.36 0.89
CA THR A 151 24.49 12.67 0.94
C THR A 151 23.56 13.82 1.27
N GLU A 152 22.25 13.64 1.10
CA GLU A 152 21.22 14.66 1.27
C GLU A 152 20.32 14.34 2.48
N LEU A 153 19.73 15.37 3.10
CA LEU A 153 18.97 15.18 4.32
C LEU A 153 17.52 14.76 4.04
N VAL A 154 16.71 15.60 3.43
CA VAL A 154 15.26 15.38 3.24
C VAL A 154 14.87 15.58 1.79
N TYR A 155 14.32 14.55 1.18
CA TYR A 155 13.69 14.63 -0.15
C TYR A 155 12.31 15.30 -0.05
N PHE A 156 12.09 16.31 -0.89
CA PHE A 156 10.86 17.06 -0.97
C PHE A 156 10.44 17.25 -2.42
N ASN A 157 9.49 16.46 -2.87
CA ASN A 157 8.86 16.61 -4.19
C ASN A 157 7.58 15.74 -4.23
N PHE A 158 6.41 16.38 -4.35
CA PHE A 158 5.14 15.72 -4.65
C PHE A 158 4.11 16.75 -5.14
N GLU A 159 3.12 16.27 -5.89
CA GLU A 159 2.03 17.12 -6.36
C GLU A 159 1.04 17.40 -5.23
N ILE A 160 0.67 18.68 -5.08
CA ILE A 160 -0.35 19.12 -4.11
C ILE A 160 -1.75 18.80 -4.64
N ILE A 161 -1.92 18.84 -5.99
CA ILE A 161 -3.21 18.71 -6.68
C ILE A 161 -3.43 17.25 -7.03
N GLY A 162 -4.60 16.72 -6.68
CA GLY A 162 -5.03 15.35 -7.02
C GLY A 162 -5.52 14.58 -5.80
N GLY A 163 -6.39 13.59 -6.05
CA GLY A 163 -6.92 12.70 -5.06
C GLY A 163 -7.89 13.33 -4.06
N GLN A 164 -8.56 12.47 -3.30
CA GLN A 164 -9.62 12.90 -2.37
C GLN A 164 -9.10 13.26 -0.98
N ARG A 165 -7.85 12.90 -0.65
CA ARG A 165 -7.22 13.18 0.63
C ARG A 165 -6.32 14.40 0.55
N LYS A 166 -6.88 15.49 0.04
CA LYS A 166 -6.20 16.76 -0.22
C LYS A 166 -5.70 17.48 1.03
N TYR A 167 -6.17 17.08 2.21
CA TYR A 167 -5.96 17.86 3.43
C TYR A 167 -4.50 17.83 3.90
N TRP A 168 -3.92 16.66 4.01
CA TRP A 168 -2.57 16.51 4.58
C TRP A 168 -1.44 16.89 3.61
N ARG A 169 -1.64 16.70 2.29
CA ARG A 169 -0.65 17.08 1.30
C ARG A 169 -0.31 18.58 1.30
N PRO A 170 -1.30 19.51 1.29
CA PRO A 170 -1.01 20.94 1.41
C PRO A 170 -0.27 21.29 2.69
N LEU A 171 -0.62 20.69 3.83
CA LEU A 171 0.06 20.94 5.10
C LEU A 171 1.51 20.42 5.09
N CYS A 172 1.74 19.23 4.57
CA CYS A 172 3.06 18.66 4.40
C CYS A 172 3.92 19.52 3.44
N TYR A 173 3.33 19.99 2.34
CA TYR A 173 4.00 20.90 1.41
C TYR A 173 4.38 22.21 2.08
N ALA A 174 3.44 22.83 2.79
CA ALA A 174 3.70 24.05 3.54
C ALA A 174 4.80 23.87 4.59
N ALA A 175 4.88 22.71 5.24
CA ALA A 175 5.97 22.36 6.14
C ALA A 175 7.32 22.31 5.38
N GLY A 176 7.38 21.67 4.21
CA GLY A 176 8.58 21.64 3.37
C GLY A 176 9.08 23.03 3.01
N VAL A 177 8.18 23.91 2.59
CA VAL A 177 8.50 25.33 2.28
C VAL A 177 8.99 26.09 3.54
N ARG A 178 8.27 25.95 4.65
CA ARG A 178 8.63 26.60 5.93
C ARG A 178 10.01 26.15 6.45
N LEU A 179 10.37 24.90 6.20
CA LEU A 179 11.65 24.32 6.60
C LEU A 179 12.77 24.64 5.60
N ASN A 180 12.50 25.45 4.57
CA ASN A 180 13.44 25.79 3.49
C ASN A 180 14.04 24.54 2.79
N LEU A 181 13.25 23.46 2.65
CA LEU A 181 13.67 22.30 1.89
C LEU A 181 13.73 22.64 0.40
N ASN A 182 14.74 22.14 -0.27
CA ASN A 182 14.84 22.26 -1.72
C ASN A 182 13.81 21.35 -2.38
N GLU A 183 12.82 21.92 -3.08
CA GLU A 183 11.89 21.14 -3.87
C GLU A 183 12.61 20.58 -5.10
N SER A 184 12.70 19.26 -5.18
CA SER A 184 13.24 18.56 -6.36
C SER A 184 12.32 18.76 -7.56
N LYS A 185 12.92 18.85 -8.76
CA LYS A 185 12.14 18.94 -10.00
C LYS A 185 11.38 17.65 -10.25
N ARG A 186 10.27 17.72 -11.02
CA ARG A 186 9.61 16.52 -11.54
C ARG A 186 10.57 15.80 -12.50
N LEU A 187 10.92 14.58 -12.16
CA LEU A 187 11.85 13.74 -12.89
C LEU A 187 11.10 12.55 -13.53
N LYS A 188 11.68 11.97 -14.57
CA LYS A 188 11.25 10.66 -15.05
C LYS A 188 11.60 9.60 -14.03
N PHE A 189 10.90 8.47 -14.01
CA PHE A 189 11.00 7.45 -12.98
C PHE A 189 12.44 7.04 -12.65
N LYS A 190 13.25 6.72 -13.65
CA LYS A 190 14.65 6.28 -13.45
C LYS A 190 15.54 7.37 -12.83
N GLU A 191 15.35 8.61 -13.22
CA GLU A 191 16.05 9.77 -12.66
C GLU A 191 15.57 10.03 -11.24
N TYR A 192 14.26 9.95 -11.01
CA TYR A 192 13.63 10.12 -9.72
C TYR A 192 14.16 9.11 -8.68
N VAL A 193 14.18 7.81 -9.02
CA VAL A 193 14.64 6.77 -8.09
C VAL A 193 16.12 6.96 -7.71
N LYS A 194 16.98 7.34 -8.68
CA LYS A 194 18.39 7.64 -8.41
C LYS A 194 18.57 8.88 -7.53
N ASP A 195 17.78 9.92 -7.77
CA ASP A 195 17.85 11.15 -6.97
C ASP A 195 17.35 10.88 -5.55
N LEU A 196 16.17 10.25 -5.42
CA LEU A 196 15.59 9.85 -4.13
C LEU A 196 16.59 9.02 -3.31
N ALA A 197 17.29 8.07 -3.93
CA ALA A 197 18.21 7.15 -3.24
C ALA A 197 19.35 7.86 -2.49
N ARG A 198 19.63 9.14 -2.76
CA ARG A 198 20.70 9.93 -2.10
C ARG A 198 20.28 10.53 -0.76
N TYR A 199 19.01 10.45 -0.39
CA TYR A 199 18.48 11.15 0.80
C TYR A 199 18.38 10.20 2.00
N LYS A 200 18.52 10.75 3.21
CA LYS A 200 18.28 10.06 4.47
C LYS A 200 16.79 9.97 4.79
N PHE A 201 16.04 11.01 4.51
CA PHE A 201 14.62 11.14 4.77
C PHE A 201 13.85 11.57 3.53
N CYS A 202 12.53 11.35 3.55
CA CYS A 202 11.64 11.80 2.48
C CYS A 202 10.29 12.24 3.06
N LEU A 203 9.79 13.42 2.68
CA LEU A 203 8.40 13.79 2.93
C LEU A 203 7.48 12.89 2.10
N SER A 204 6.72 12.05 2.77
CA SER A 204 5.85 11.05 2.16
C SER A 204 4.40 11.19 2.65
N PRO A 205 3.68 12.25 2.21
CA PRO A 205 2.27 12.40 2.54
C PRO A 205 1.43 11.31 1.88
N GLU A 206 0.20 11.13 2.39
CA GLU A 206 -0.80 10.24 1.77
C GLU A 206 -0.97 10.52 0.28
N GLY A 207 -1.22 9.46 -0.47
CA GLY A 207 -1.54 9.51 -1.89
C GLY A 207 -3.04 9.78 -2.15
N ASN A 208 -3.59 9.14 -3.17
CA ASN A 208 -5.04 9.03 -3.34
C ASN A 208 -5.64 8.11 -2.27
N GLY A 209 -4.94 7.02 -1.94
CA GLY A 209 -5.19 6.19 -0.78
C GLY A 209 -4.41 6.68 0.46
N ILE A 210 -4.66 6.05 1.62
CA ILE A 210 -3.95 6.31 2.89
C ILE A 210 -2.52 5.80 2.80
N ASP A 211 -2.34 4.62 2.23
CA ASP A 211 -1.04 4.05 1.88
C ASP A 211 -0.57 4.62 0.54
N CYS A 212 0.71 4.87 0.38
CA CYS A 212 1.26 5.40 -0.86
C CYS A 212 2.57 4.69 -1.24
N HIS A 213 2.78 4.52 -2.54
CA HIS A 213 3.98 3.88 -3.09
C HIS A 213 5.28 4.52 -2.58
N ARG A 214 5.31 5.85 -2.39
CA ARG A 214 6.49 6.59 -1.93
C ARG A 214 7.03 6.10 -0.59
N MET A 215 6.17 5.77 0.36
CA MET A 215 6.59 5.22 1.64
C MET A 215 7.39 3.92 1.43
N TRP A 216 6.90 3.04 0.56
CA TRP A 216 7.56 1.77 0.25
C TRP A 216 8.83 1.95 -0.56
N GLU A 217 8.83 2.85 -1.56
CA GLU A 217 10.03 3.22 -2.31
C GLU A 217 11.14 3.67 -1.36
N CYS A 218 10.80 4.50 -0.36
CA CYS A 218 11.76 4.95 0.66
C CYS A 218 12.31 3.77 1.46
N LEU A 219 11.46 2.90 1.99
CA LEU A 219 11.88 1.77 2.82
C LEU A 219 12.79 0.82 2.05
N TYR A 220 12.48 0.50 0.79
CA TYR A 220 13.36 -0.30 -0.07
C TYR A 220 14.73 0.33 -0.29
N LEU A 221 14.80 1.64 -0.41
CA LEU A 221 16.04 2.40 -0.60
C LEU A 221 16.74 2.73 0.72
N LYS A 222 16.30 2.19 1.86
CA LYS A 222 16.80 2.53 3.21
C LYS A 222 16.75 4.04 3.48
N ILE A 223 15.65 4.67 3.13
CA ILE A 223 15.31 6.05 3.44
C ILE A 223 14.22 6.01 4.49
N VAL A 224 14.31 6.83 5.52
CA VAL A 224 13.25 6.93 6.54
C VAL A 224 12.15 7.85 6.03
N PRO A 225 10.94 7.34 5.71
CA PRO A 225 9.83 8.17 5.28
C PRO A 225 9.26 8.97 6.45
N ILE A 226 8.88 10.23 6.18
CA ILE A 226 8.18 11.12 7.11
C ILE A 226 6.73 11.16 6.68
N CYS A 227 5.86 10.53 7.45
CA CYS A 227 4.45 10.31 7.10
C CYS A 227 3.51 10.97 8.10
N HIS A 228 2.31 11.36 7.63
CA HIS A 228 1.23 11.68 8.55
C HIS A 228 0.81 10.43 9.33
N ARG A 229 0.54 10.59 10.65
CA ARG A 229 0.08 9.49 11.50
C ARG A 229 -1.33 9.08 11.11
N ASN A 230 -1.51 7.81 10.78
CA ASN A 230 -2.78 7.14 10.51
C ASN A 230 -2.68 5.64 10.84
N VAL A 231 -3.77 4.89 10.71
CA VAL A 231 -3.80 3.46 11.07
C VAL A 231 -2.75 2.64 10.32
N VAL A 232 -2.53 2.93 9.03
CA VAL A 232 -1.56 2.20 8.19
C VAL A 232 -0.13 2.55 8.60
N THR A 233 0.19 3.84 8.70
CA THR A 233 1.55 4.28 9.04
C THR A 233 1.93 3.89 10.47
N GLU A 234 0.99 3.91 11.44
CA GLU A 234 1.20 3.39 12.79
C GLU A 234 1.43 1.87 12.82
N HIS A 235 0.71 1.12 11.97
CA HIS A 235 0.91 -0.32 11.88
C HIS A 235 2.32 -0.65 11.39
N PHE A 236 2.75 -0.03 10.27
CA PHE A 236 4.06 -0.31 9.69
C PHE A 236 5.24 0.32 10.41
N ALA A 237 5.04 1.39 11.17
CA ALA A 237 6.07 1.94 12.04
C ALA A 237 6.51 1.00 13.19
N LYS A 238 5.72 -0.05 13.48
CA LYS A 238 6.13 -1.12 14.41
C LYS A 238 7.11 -2.11 13.77
N LEU A 239 7.20 -2.13 12.45
CA LEU A 239 8.04 -3.05 11.68
C LEU A 239 9.23 -2.34 11.03
N PHE A 240 9.04 -1.10 10.62
CA PHE A 240 9.99 -0.33 9.81
C PHE A 240 10.24 1.06 10.38
N PRO A 241 11.41 1.66 10.15
CA PRO A 241 11.71 3.02 10.59
C PRO A 241 10.89 4.03 9.79
N ILE A 242 9.82 4.55 10.40
CA ILE A 242 8.93 5.57 9.84
C ILE A 242 8.80 6.69 10.85
N VAL A 243 9.04 7.94 10.45
CA VAL A 243 8.76 9.12 11.27
C VAL A 243 7.28 9.47 11.13
N LEU A 244 6.54 9.46 12.23
CA LEU A 244 5.11 9.78 12.28
C LEU A 244 4.90 11.22 12.72
N VAL A 245 4.20 12.00 11.91
CA VAL A 245 3.89 13.42 12.15
C VAL A 245 2.41 13.58 12.45
N ASP A 246 2.08 14.12 13.62
CA ASP A 246 0.71 14.45 14.04
C ASP A 246 0.28 15.83 13.56
N ASP A 247 1.19 16.80 13.62
CA ASP A 247 0.96 18.17 13.20
C ASP A 247 2.13 18.67 12.33
N TRP A 248 1.88 18.83 11.05
CA TRP A 248 2.85 19.34 10.08
C TRP A 248 3.30 20.78 10.39
N ASN A 249 2.49 21.60 11.09
CA ASN A 249 2.87 22.95 11.48
C ASN A 249 3.89 22.97 12.63
N ALA A 250 3.83 21.96 13.48
CA ALA A 250 4.74 21.81 14.61
C ALA A 250 6.06 21.09 14.25
N PHE A 251 6.07 20.30 13.16
CA PHE A 251 7.22 19.50 12.74
C PHE A 251 8.45 20.38 12.43
N LYS A 252 9.63 19.96 12.94
CA LYS A 252 10.92 20.64 12.80
C LYS A 252 11.99 19.70 12.26
N LEU A 253 13.03 20.23 11.61
CA LEU A 253 14.18 19.42 11.18
C LEU A 253 14.96 18.83 12.36
N SER A 254 14.98 19.49 13.52
CA SER A 254 15.59 18.95 14.74
C SER A 254 14.89 17.69 15.26
N ASP A 255 13.65 17.42 14.86
CA ASP A 255 12.95 16.19 15.21
C ASP A 255 13.56 14.96 14.50
N LEU A 256 14.43 15.18 13.52
CA LEU A 256 15.16 14.15 12.76
C LEU A 256 16.57 13.90 13.30
N ASP A 257 17.05 14.67 14.28
CA ASP A 257 18.41 14.55 14.81
C ASP A 257 18.65 13.15 15.42
N GLY A 258 19.63 12.43 14.87
CA GLY A 258 19.98 11.06 15.30
C GLY A 258 19.00 9.97 14.87
N VAL A 259 17.85 10.30 14.26
CA VAL A 259 16.80 9.32 13.88
C VAL A 259 17.31 8.37 12.80
N TYR A 260 18.02 8.87 11.79
CA TYR A 260 18.52 8.04 10.70
C TYR A 260 19.60 7.05 11.19
N GLU A 261 20.50 7.51 12.03
CA GLU A 261 21.62 6.72 12.60
C GLU A 261 21.13 5.65 13.58
N SER A 262 20.00 5.89 14.24
CA SER A 262 19.35 4.95 15.18
C SER A 262 18.21 4.14 14.54
N ALA A 263 17.97 4.30 13.23
CA ALA A 263 16.88 3.62 12.55
C ALA A 263 17.06 2.10 12.58
N ASP A 264 16.03 1.39 13.06
CA ASP A 264 16.04 -0.07 13.14
C ASP A 264 15.62 -0.69 11.80
N TRP A 265 16.57 -1.31 11.13
CA TRP A 265 16.39 -2.03 9.87
C TRP A 265 16.39 -3.57 10.06
N SER A 266 16.22 -4.07 11.28
CA SER A 266 16.25 -5.53 11.57
C SER A 266 15.20 -6.29 10.76
N ASN A 267 14.06 -5.67 10.48
CA ASN A 267 12.96 -6.23 9.69
C ASN A 267 13.05 -5.94 8.17
N TYR A 268 14.19 -5.43 7.68
CA TYR A 268 14.34 -5.09 6.26
C TYR A 268 14.04 -6.26 5.32
N ASN A 269 14.30 -7.48 5.75
CA ASN A 269 13.98 -8.70 5.00
C ASN A 269 12.47 -8.90 4.77
N LEU A 270 11.59 -8.29 5.57
CA LEU A 270 10.13 -8.32 5.37
C LEU A 270 9.68 -7.45 4.18
N LEU A 271 10.56 -6.64 3.59
CA LEU A 271 10.29 -5.97 2.32
C LEU A 271 10.34 -6.93 1.12
N ASP A 272 10.82 -8.16 1.30
CA ASP A 272 10.68 -9.23 0.32
C ASP A 272 9.31 -9.88 0.46
N PHE A 273 8.58 -10.02 -0.65
CA PHE A 273 7.19 -10.49 -0.65
C PHE A 273 7.03 -11.87 -0.02
N ASP A 274 7.93 -12.82 -0.33
CA ASP A 274 7.83 -14.19 0.19
C ASP A 274 8.03 -14.22 1.70
N ASN A 275 8.94 -13.39 2.23
CA ASN A 275 9.15 -13.24 3.66
C ASN A 275 7.97 -12.56 4.33
N PHE A 276 7.37 -11.54 3.67
CA PHE A 276 6.21 -10.85 4.22
C PHE A 276 4.96 -11.73 4.26
N ALA A 277 4.68 -12.47 3.18
CA ALA A 277 3.58 -13.43 3.13
C ALA A 277 3.73 -14.50 4.22
N LYS A 278 4.94 -15.05 4.40
CA LYS A 278 5.25 -15.98 5.49
C LYS A 278 5.07 -15.36 6.88
N TYR A 279 5.44 -14.09 7.07
CA TYR A 279 5.20 -13.37 8.32
C TYR A 279 3.72 -13.24 8.63
N LEU A 280 2.87 -13.07 7.62
CA LEU A 280 1.41 -13.03 7.75
C LEU A 280 0.76 -14.42 7.87
N GLU A 281 1.52 -15.49 7.70
CA GLU A 281 1.03 -16.89 7.68
C GLU A 281 0.08 -17.17 6.49
N ILE A 282 0.37 -16.55 5.33
CA ILE A 282 -0.37 -16.71 4.08
C ILE A 282 0.40 -17.66 3.15
#